data_9c27c4c041a0ec9102684d78b660d35a
#
_entry.id   9c27c4c041a0ec9102684d78b660d35a
#
_cell.length_a   1.000
_cell.length_b   1.000
_cell.length_c   1.000
_cell.angle_alpha   90.00
_cell.angle_beta   90.00
_cell.angle_gamma   90.00
#
_symmetry.space_group_name_H-M   'P 1'
#
loop_
_entity.id
_entity.type
_entity.pdbx_description
1 polymer ?
#
loop_
_entity_poly.entity_id
_entity_poly.type
_entity_poly.pdbx_seq_one_letter_code
_entity_poly.pdbx_strand_id
1 'polypeptide(L)'
;MADIRILVGSVYGGALMTARAIKTALDADGHSGSVLENPTLDDITSNTSPLLVCTSTTGQGEIPGNLLPFYLALREQLPQQPGRPFGIIVLGDSSYGDTFCGAGELMEEALYETAARKVGETLRIDASETMEPENEALPWVREWVSAL
;
A
#
# COMPACT_ATOMS: atom_id res chain seq x y z
N MET A 1 15.56 -4.80 11.86
CA MET A 1 15.72 -4.40 10.45
C MET A 1 14.77 -5.20 9.57
N ALA A 2 14.01 -4.52 8.74
CA ALA A 2 13.00 -5.16 7.89
C ALA A 2 13.23 -4.83 6.42
N ASP A 3 12.84 -5.75 5.54
CA ASP A 3 12.83 -5.53 4.09
C ASP A 3 11.37 -5.39 3.67
N ILE A 4 10.96 -4.18 3.33
CA ILE A 4 9.56 -3.85 3.07
C ILE A 4 9.32 -3.76 1.56
N ARG A 5 8.34 -4.50 1.06
CA ARG A 5 7.88 -4.40 -0.33
C ARG A 5 6.74 -3.41 -0.40
N ILE A 6 6.95 -2.30 -1.11
CA ILE A 6 5.96 -1.23 -1.22
C ILE A 6 5.24 -1.38 -2.57
N LEU A 7 3.98 -1.79 -2.53
CA LEU A 7 3.15 -2.02 -3.71
C LEU A 7 2.41 -0.73 -4.03
N VAL A 8 2.70 -0.12 -5.19
CA VAL A 8 2.21 1.21 -5.51
C VAL A 8 1.09 1.20 -6.54
N GLY A 9 0.01 1.93 -6.23
CA GLY A 9 -1.03 2.25 -7.20
C GLY A 9 -1.11 3.76 -7.37
N SER A 10 -0.86 4.26 -8.57
CA SER A 10 -0.83 5.71 -8.81
C SER A 10 -1.23 6.05 -10.24
N VAL A 11 -2.01 7.12 -10.40
CA VAL A 11 -2.38 7.66 -11.72
C VAL A 11 -1.62 8.95 -11.99
N TYR A 12 -1.62 9.87 -11.02
CA TYR A 12 -1.01 11.20 -11.18
C TYR A 12 0.29 11.36 -10.40
N GLY A 13 0.82 10.26 -9.86
CA GLY A 13 2.11 10.27 -9.19
C GLY A 13 2.11 10.57 -7.70
N GLY A 14 0.96 10.93 -7.10
CA GLY A 14 0.90 11.26 -5.68
C GLY A 14 1.26 10.11 -4.76
N ALA A 15 0.68 8.94 -4.99
CA ALA A 15 1.01 7.75 -4.21
C ALA A 15 2.44 7.28 -4.47
N LEU A 16 2.92 7.40 -5.70
CA LEU A 16 4.28 7.03 -6.05
C LEU A 16 5.30 7.91 -5.34
N MET A 17 5.07 9.22 -5.31
CA MET A 17 5.95 10.15 -4.59
C MET A 17 5.96 9.85 -3.10
N THR A 18 4.79 9.55 -2.53
CA THR A 18 4.67 9.16 -1.13
C THR A 18 5.46 7.88 -0.86
N ALA A 19 5.34 6.88 -1.74
CA ALA A 19 6.06 5.61 -1.60
C ALA A 19 7.58 5.82 -1.66
N ARG A 20 8.05 6.71 -2.54
CA ARG A 20 9.48 7.02 -2.64
C ARG A 20 10.00 7.72 -1.38
N ALA A 21 9.19 8.61 -0.79
CA ALA A 21 9.55 9.24 0.47
C ALA A 21 9.62 8.20 1.60
N ILE A 22 8.70 7.25 1.62
CA ILE A 22 8.70 6.15 2.58
C ILE A 22 9.97 5.29 2.43
N LYS A 23 10.33 4.94 1.21
CA LYS A 23 11.55 4.18 0.96
C LYS A 23 12.77 4.92 1.50
N THR A 24 12.89 6.21 1.22
CA THR A 24 14.01 7.02 1.69
C THR A 24 14.08 7.00 3.22
N ALA A 25 12.94 7.15 3.90
CA ALA A 25 12.89 7.14 5.36
C ALA A 25 13.25 5.75 5.92
N LEU A 26 12.75 4.67 5.32
CA LEU A 26 13.07 3.31 5.75
C LEU A 26 14.56 3.02 5.60
N ASP A 27 15.14 3.39 4.46
CA ASP A 27 16.57 3.18 4.22
C ASP A 27 17.41 3.97 5.24
N ALA A 28 16.99 5.19 5.57
CA ALA A 28 17.69 6.02 6.55
C ALA A 28 17.59 5.45 7.97
N ASP A 29 16.51 4.74 8.28
CA ASP A 29 16.28 4.14 9.60
C ASP A 29 16.88 2.72 9.72
N GLY A 30 17.64 2.27 8.74
CA GLY A 30 18.30 0.97 8.78
C GLY A 30 17.48 -0.19 8.25
N HIS A 31 16.30 0.08 7.70
CA HIS A 31 15.48 -0.91 7.00
C HIS A 31 15.79 -0.87 5.51
N SER A 32 15.13 -1.72 4.74
CA SER A 32 15.25 -1.72 3.29
C SER A 32 13.86 -1.57 2.69
N GLY A 33 13.66 -0.63 1.79
CA GLY A 33 12.40 -0.42 1.10
C GLY A 33 12.55 -0.66 -0.41
N SER A 34 11.60 -1.38 -1.00
CA SER A 34 11.56 -1.60 -2.45
C SER A 34 10.24 -1.07 -2.99
N VAL A 35 10.32 -0.09 -3.89
CA VAL A 35 9.14 0.51 -4.52
C VAL A 35 8.79 -0.26 -5.79
N LEU A 36 7.61 -0.84 -5.84
CA LEU A 36 7.14 -1.65 -6.96
C LEU A 36 6.00 -0.93 -7.67
N GLU A 37 6.32 -0.31 -8.82
CA GLU A 37 5.34 0.49 -9.57
C GLU A 37 4.40 -0.34 -10.43
N ASN A 38 4.83 -1.55 -10.81
CA ASN A 38 4.01 -2.48 -11.58
C ASN A 38 4.17 -3.86 -10.95
N PRO A 39 3.64 -4.05 -9.73
CA PRO A 39 3.87 -5.29 -9.00
C PRO A 39 3.25 -6.50 -9.69
N THR A 40 3.93 -7.63 -9.56
CA THR A 40 3.45 -8.93 -10.03
C THR A 40 3.39 -9.88 -8.85
N LEU A 41 2.71 -11.03 -9.02
CA LEU A 41 2.68 -12.04 -7.96
C LEU A 41 4.08 -12.55 -7.61
N ASP A 42 4.99 -12.65 -8.58
CA ASP A 42 6.35 -13.08 -8.32
C ASP A 42 7.07 -12.16 -7.33
N ASP A 43 6.73 -10.87 -7.32
CA ASP A 43 7.33 -9.92 -6.41
C ASP A 43 7.04 -10.23 -4.94
N ILE A 44 5.93 -10.93 -4.66
CA ILE A 44 5.57 -11.29 -3.30
C ILE A 44 5.76 -12.79 -3.03
N THR A 45 5.57 -13.66 -4.01
CA THR A 45 5.70 -15.11 -3.79
C THR A 45 7.15 -15.58 -3.67
N SER A 46 8.09 -14.81 -4.17
CA SER A 46 9.52 -15.13 -4.11
C SER A 46 10.17 -14.80 -2.76
N ASN A 47 9.43 -14.23 -1.82
CA ASN A 47 9.96 -13.82 -0.52
C ASN A 47 8.84 -13.81 0.53
N THR A 48 9.21 -13.51 1.78
CA THR A 48 8.26 -13.41 2.90
C THR A 48 8.24 -12.02 3.53
N SER A 49 8.74 -11.02 2.81
CA SER A 49 8.85 -9.65 3.30
C SER A 49 7.48 -9.05 3.65
N PRO A 50 7.40 -8.21 4.68
CA PRO A 50 6.17 -7.46 4.93
C PRO A 50 5.77 -6.63 3.71
N LEU A 51 4.47 -6.51 3.49
CA LEU A 51 3.91 -5.78 2.37
C LEU A 51 3.32 -4.45 2.83
N LEU A 52 3.65 -3.38 2.14
CA LEU A 52 3.02 -2.07 2.37
C LEU A 52 2.36 -1.63 1.08
N VAL A 53 1.05 -1.53 1.10
CA VAL A 53 0.31 -0.99 -0.05
C VAL A 53 0.26 0.53 0.10
N CYS A 54 0.67 1.24 -0.95
CA CYS A 54 0.58 2.70 -1.01
C CYS A 54 -0.12 3.04 -2.32
N THR A 55 -1.40 3.34 -2.24
CA THR A 55 -2.22 3.51 -3.45
C THR A 55 -3.11 4.74 -3.39
N SER A 56 -3.34 5.35 -4.54
CA SER A 56 -4.40 6.33 -4.70
C SER A 56 -5.70 5.59 -5.03
N THR A 57 -6.80 6.33 -4.99
CA THR A 57 -8.11 5.83 -5.39
C THR A 57 -8.53 6.61 -6.62
N THR A 58 -9.03 5.90 -7.64
CA THR A 58 -9.47 6.54 -8.88
C THR A 58 -10.97 6.42 -9.05
N GLY A 59 -11.56 7.36 -9.79
CA GLY A 59 -12.96 7.33 -10.14
C GLY A 59 -13.88 7.10 -8.94
N GLN A 60 -14.64 6.03 -8.98
CA GLN A 60 -15.61 5.68 -7.94
C GLN A 60 -15.08 4.63 -6.98
N GLY A 61 -13.88 4.82 -6.47
CA GLY A 61 -13.28 3.91 -5.51
C GLY A 61 -12.47 2.80 -6.14
N GLU A 62 -11.96 3.03 -7.35
CA GLU A 62 -11.26 2.02 -8.13
C GLU A 62 -9.77 1.99 -7.88
N ILE A 63 -9.18 0.82 -8.09
CA ILE A 63 -7.73 0.62 -8.00
C ILE A 63 -7.06 1.20 -9.24
N PRO A 64 -5.98 1.98 -9.09
CA PRO A 64 -5.25 2.52 -10.24
C PRO A 64 -4.77 1.44 -11.20
N GLY A 65 -4.74 1.80 -12.50
CA GLY A 65 -4.45 0.84 -13.56
C GLY A 65 -3.12 0.13 -13.47
N ASN A 66 -2.09 0.74 -12.84
CA ASN A 66 -0.81 0.07 -12.67
C ASN A 66 -0.83 -1.01 -11.58
N LEU A 67 -1.74 -0.91 -10.61
CA LEU A 67 -1.88 -1.88 -9.53
C LEU A 67 -2.99 -2.91 -9.83
N LEU A 68 -3.93 -2.57 -10.67
CA LEU A 68 -5.09 -3.41 -10.95
C LEU A 68 -4.72 -4.83 -11.41
N PRO A 69 -3.75 -5.05 -12.32
CA PRO A 69 -3.39 -6.42 -12.71
C PRO A 69 -2.93 -7.28 -11.54
N PHE A 70 -2.18 -6.68 -10.61
CA PHE A 70 -1.74 -7.38 -9.40
C PHE A 70 -2.95 -7.78 -8.53
N TYR A 71 -3.88 -6.84 -8.33
CA TYR A 71 -5.09 -7.09 -7.56
C TYR A 71 -5.91 -8.24 -8.15
N LEU A 72 -6.10 -8.21 -9.48
CA LEU A 72 -6.86 -9.26 -10.16
C LEU A 72 -6.17 -10.62 -10.05
N ALA A 73 -4.84 -10.64 -10.17
CA ALA A 73 -4.07 -11.87 -10.02
C ALA A 73 -4.16 -12.43 -8.60
N LEU A 74 -4.13 -11.56 -7.56
CA LEU A 74 -4.33 -11.99 -6.18
C LEU A 74 -5.66 -12.69 -6.01
N ARG A 75 -6.71 -12.12 -6.57
CA ARG A 75 -8.07 -12.67 -6.42
C ARG A 75 -8.26 -13.95 -7.19
N GLU A 76 -7.64 -14.07 -8.35
CA GLU A 76 -7.75 -15.24 -9.19
C GLU A 76 -6.93 -16.41 -8.69
N GLN A 77 -5.68 -16.18 -8.33
CA GLN A 77 -4.75 -17.26 -7.97
C GLN A 77 -4.68 -17.54 -6.47
N LEU A 78 -5.08 -16.59 -5.63
CA LEU A 78 -5.13 -16.73 -4.16
C LEU A 78 -3.85 -17.36 -3.59
N PRO A 79 -2.66 -16.76 -3.86
CA PRO A 79 -1.43 -17.28 -3.28
C PRO A 79 -1.52 -17.22 -1.76
N GLN A 80 -1.30 -18.34 -1.09
CA GLN A 80 -1.43 -18.38 0.36
C GLN A 80 -0.16 -17.86 1.04
N GLN A 81 -0.32 -16.91 1.94
CA GLN A 81 0.79 -16.29 2.67
C GLN A 81 0.40 -16.10 4.14
N PRO A 82 0.19 -17.23 4.87
CA PRO A 82 -0.34 -17.19 6.22
C PRO A 82 0.51 -16.32 7.16
N GLY A 83 -0.15 -15.36 7.82
CA GLY A 83 0.50 -14.52 8.79
C GLY A 83 1.46 -13.47 8.25
N ARG A 84 1.60 -13.34 6.94
CA ARG A 84 2.48 -12.33 6.34
C ARG A 84 1.97 -10.94 6.71
N PRO A 85 2.81 -10.09 7.34
CA PRO A 85 2.35 -8.77 7.76
C PRO A 85 2.10 -7.87 6.57
N PHE A 86 1.01 -7.10 6.62
CA PHE A 86 0.79 -6.04 5.64
C PHE A 86 0.19 -4.80 6.29
N GLY A 87 0.38 -3.67 5.63
CA GLY A 87 -0.25 -2.41 6.00
C GLY A 87 -0.74 -1.69 4.75
N ILE A 88 -1.63 -0.73 4.93
CA ILE A 88 -2.23 -0.01 3.81
C ILE A 88 -2.20 1.49 4.08
N ILE A 89 -1.67 2.22 3.11
CA ILE A 89 -1.78 3.68 3.02
C ILE A 89 -2.56 3.96 1.74
N VAL A 90 -3.68 4.65 1.87
CA VAL A 90 -4.51 4.96 0.72
C VAL A 90 -4.79 6.46 0.65
N LEU A 91 -4.59 7.03 -0.53
CA LEU A 91 -4.90 8.42 -0.83
C LEU A 91 -6.25 8.46 -1.53
N GLY A 92 -7.07 9.43 -1.17
CA GLY A 92 -8.35 9.64 -1.80
C GLY A 92 -8.75 11.10 -1.69
N ASP A 93 -9.92 11.41 -2.21
CA ASP A 93 -10.48 12.76 -2.15
C ASP A 93 -11.86 12.67 -1.50
N SER A 94 -12.02 13.31 -0.34
CA SER A 94 -13.26 13.26 0.42
C SER A 94 -14.46 13.83 -0.35
N SER A 95 -14.23 14.60 -1.40
CA SER A 95 -15.31 15.09 -2.25
C SER A 95 -16.03 13.97 -3.00
N TYR A 96 -15.45 12.78 -3.11
CA TYR A 96 -16.10 11.62 -3.71
C TYR A 96 -17.01 10.84 -2.74
N GLY A 97 -17.11 11.28 -1.48
CA GLY A 97 -18.04 10.67 -0.53
C GLY A 97 -17.70 9.23 -0.18
N ASP A 98 -18.66 8.32 -0.36
CA ASP A 98 -18.53 6.91 0.04
C ASP A 98 -17.43 6.15 -0.69
N THR A 99 -16.97 6.64 -1.83
CA THR A 99 -15.90 5.99 -2.58
C THR A 99 -14.51 6.48 -2.19
N PHE A 100 -14.45 7.40 -1.24
CA PHE A 100 -13.19 7.89 -0.66
C PHE A 100 -12.37 6.71 -0.13
N CYS A 101 -11.16 6.58 -0.64
CA CYS A 101 -10.23 5.51 -0.25
C CYS A 101 -10.70 4.07 -0.55
N GLY A 102 -11.64 3.90 -1.48
CA GLY A 102 -12.16 2.58 -1.84
C GLY A 102 -11.10 1.59 -2.32
N ALA A 103 -10.05 2.06 -2.99
CA ALA A 103 -8.95 1.19 -3.44
C ALA A 103 -8.27 0.48 -2.26
N GLY A 104 -8.13 1.16 -1.12
CA GLY A 104 -7.55 0.56 0.09
C GLY A 104 -8.39 -0.60 0.62
N GLU A 105 -9.71 -0.45 0.62
CA GLU A 105 -10.62 -1.49 1.08
C GLU A 105 -10.55 -2.72 0.18
N LEU A 106 -10.49 -2.53 -1.12
CA LEU A 106 -10.37 -3.63 -2.07
C LEU A 106 -9.07 -4.40 -1.88
N MET A 107 -7.96 -3.70 -1.70
CA MET A 107 -6.66 -4.33 -1.47
C MET A 107 -6.64 -5.07 -0.13
N GLU A 108 -7.23 -4.50 0.90
CA GLU A 108 -7.31 -5.15 2.20
C GLU A 108 -8.06 -6.47 2.12
N GLU A 109 -9.21 -6.49 1.47
CA GLU A 109 -9.99 -7.72 1.29
C GLU A 109 -9.21 -8.78 0.53
N ALA A 110 -8.55 -8.37 -0.56
CA ALA A 110 -7.77 -9.32 -1.37
C ALA A 110 -6.63 -9.94 -0.57
N LEU A 111 -5.95 -9.17 0.25
CA LEU A 111 -4.86 -9.68 1.08
C LEU A 111 -5.36 -10.58 2.20
N TYR A 112 -6.49 -10.26 2.82
CA TYR A 112 -7.10 -11.14 3.81
C TYR A 112 -7.44 -12.52 3.22
N GLU A 113 -7.91 -12.55 1.98
CA GLU A 113 -8.22 -13.83 1.32
C GLU A 113 -6.99 -14.70 1.11
N THR A 114 -5.79 -14.13 1.12
CA THR A 114 -4.54 -14.87 1.04
C THR A 114 -3.99 -15.28 2.41
N ALA A 115 -4.75 -15.07 3.48
CA ALA A 115 -4.37 -15.34 4.86
C ALA A 115 -3.26 -14.43 5.42
N ALA A 116 -2.98 -13.32 4.75
CA ALA A 116 -2.05 -12.30 5.25
C ALA A 116 -2.65 -11.60 6.49
N ARG A 117 -1.78 -11.06 7.35
CA ARG A 117 -2.18 -10.44 8.61
C ARG A 117 -1.97 -8.93 8.57
N LYS A 118 -3.04 -8.18 8.72
CA LYS A 118 -2.95 -6.72 8.76
C LYS A 118 -2.33 -6.26 10.08
N VAL A 119 -1.35 -5.37 10.00
CA VAL A 119 -0.71 -4.74 11.15
C VAL A 119 -1.11 -3.27 11.19
N GLY A 120 -1.72 -2.86 12.29
CA GLY A 120 -2.19 -1.49 12.45
C GLY A 120 -3.45 -1.18 11.65
N GLU A 121 -3.86 0.07 11.68
CA GLU A 121 -5.02 0.54 10.95
C GLU A 121 -4.60 1.12 9.59
N THR A 122 -5.48 1.03 8.61
CA THR A 122 -5.28 1.67 7.31
C THR A 122 -5.15 3.18 7.50
N LEU A 123 -4.09 3.76 6.95
CA LEU A 123 -3.93 5.22 6.92
C LEU A 123 -4.65 5.76 5.69
N ARG A 124 -5.63 6.61 5.93
CA ARG A 124 -6.39 7.27 4.87
C ARG A 124 -5.97 8.73 4.79
N ILE A 125 -5.43 9.12 3.64
CA ILE A 125 -4.95 10.49 3.43
C ILE A 125 -5.89 11.18 2.46
N ASP A 126 -6.47 12.31 2.91
CA ASP A 126 -7.38 13.09 2.07
C ASP A 126 -6.58 14.07 1.22
N ALA A 127 -6.46 13.77 -0.07
CA ALA A 127 -5.70 14.59 -1.00
C ALA A 127 -6.34 15.97 -1.23
N SER A 128 -7.60 16.17 -0.82
CA SER A 128 -8.23 17.49 -0.89
C SER A 128 -7.80 18.39 0.27
N GLU A 129 -7.26 17.81 1.35
CA GLU A 129 -6.84 18.55 2.55
C GLU A 129 -5.34 18.74 2.67
N THR A 130 -4.54 17.95 1.97
CA THR A 130 -3.10 18.07 2.02
C THR A 130 -2.46 17.94 0.65
N MET A 131 -1.43 18.77 0.40
CA MET A 131 -0.60 18.69 -0.80
C MET A 131 0.67 17.90 -0.55
N GLU A 132 0.91 17.50 0.71
CA GLU A 132 2.12 16.77 1.11
C GLU A 132 1.74 15.51 1.89
N PRO A 133 1.20 14.47 1.21
CA PRO A 133 0.77 13.23 1.86
C PRO A 133 1.87 12.56 2.68
N GLU A 134 3.13 12.72 2.30
CA GLU A 134 4.26 12.14 3.01
C GLU A 134 4.37 12.63 4.46
N ASN A 135 3.87 13.84 4.75
CA ASN A 135 3.89 14.36 6.12
C ASN A 135 2.99 13.56 7.06
N GLU A 136 1.96 12.91 6.52
CA GLU A 136 1.11 12.00 7.30
C GLU A 136 1.63 10.57 7.23
N ALA A 137 2.19 10.18 6.10
CA ALA A 137 2.64 8.81 5.88
C ALA A 137 3.88 8.45 6.70
N LEU A 138 4.87 9.33 6.80
CA LEU A 138 6.14 8.99 7.45
C LEU A 138 6.00 8.64 8.93
N PRO A 139 5.29 9.43 9.76
CA PRO A 139 5.08 9.02 11.16
C PRO A 139 4.32 7.70 11.29
N TRP A 140 3.32 7.49 10.44
CA TRP A 140 2.55 6.25 10.44
C TRP A 140 3.42 5.04 10.10
N VAL A 141 4.28 5.16 9.11
CA VAL A 141 5.17 4.07 8.67
C VAL A 141 6.17 3.71 9.77
N ARG A 142 6.73 4.69 10.45
CA ARG A 142 7.68 4.43 11.53
C ARG A 142 7.04 3.64 12.66
N GLU A 143 5.82 3.99 13.01
CA GLU A 143 5.05 3.27 14.00
C GLU A 143 4.68 1.86 13.51
N TRP A 144 4.26 1.73 12.27
CA TRP A 144 3.90 0.45 11.67
C TRP A 144 5.09 -0.52 11.65
N VAL A 145 6.25 -0.05 11.22
CA VAL A 145 7.47 -0.87 11.17
C VAL A 145 7.86 -1.35 12.56
N SER A 146 7.69 -0.51 13.58
CA SER A 146 8.03 -0.90 14.96
C SER A 146 7.11 -1.99 15.52
N ALA A 147 5.94 -2.18 14.90
CA ALA A 147 4.96 -3.19 15.32
C ALA A 147 5.12 -4.53 14.57
N LEU A 148 6.03 -4.62 13.61
CA LEU A 148 6.25 -5.85 12.83
C LEU A 148 6.93 -6.97 13.61
#